data_9337db7de2d8a58fefd71611b16d3139
#
_entry.id   9337db7de2d8a58fefd71611b16d3139
#
_cell.length_a   1.000
_cell.length_b   1.000
_cell.length_c   1.000
_cell.angle_alpha   90.00
_cell.angle_beta   90.00
_cell.angle_gamma   90.00
#
_symmetry.space_group_name_H-M   'P 1'
#
loop_
_entity.id
_entity.type
_entity.pdbx_description
1 polymer ?
#
loop_
_entity_poly.entity_id
_entity_poly.type
_entity_poly.pdbx_seq_one_letter_code
_entity_poly.pdbx_strand_id
1 'polypeptide(L)'
;VQIRELSVPGAFEVTPRQFPDDRGTFWEWYRFDALAEAVGHPLDLKQGNGSVSRKGVVRGIHFADVPPSQAKYVTVTHGAVLDFVIDIRVGSPTFGQWDSVLLNTVDRRAVYVGEGLGHCFVTLEDDSVVSYLVSEVFSPTHEHGITPLDETIGLTMPLPLDQLLLSPKDVEAPTLREAQAAGLLPSWDAARAFTGGLDSDWRSGSRQSGSGRPGLSQPEAGR
;
A
#
# COMPACT_ATOMS: atom_id res chain seq x y z
N VAL A 1 1.80 -10.31 14.77
CA VAL A 1 1.23 -9.56 13.65
C VAL A 1 0.04 -10.34 13.09
N GLN A 2 -1.03 -9.64 12.72
CA GLN A 2 -2.17 -10.21 11.99
C GLN A 2 -2.17 -9.57 10.59
N ILE A 3 -2.32 -10.38 9.55
CA ILE A 3 -2.36 -9.93 8.16
C ILE A 3 -3.65 -10.48 7.54
N ARG A 4 -4.44 -9.60 6.96
CA ARG A 4 -5.74 -9.90 6.36
C ARG A 4 -5.80 -9.34 4.95
N GLU A 5 -6.15 -10.16 3.97
CA GLU A 5 -6.44 -9.67 2.63
C GLU A 5 -7.70 -8.81 2.64
N LEU A 6 -7.66 -7.69 1.93
CA LEU A 6 -8.79 -6.80 1.74
C LEU A 6 -9.76 -7.34 0.67
N SER A 7 -10.87 -6.65 0.43
CA SER A 7 -11.81 -7.02 -0.64
C SER A 7 -11.22 -6.83 -2.05
N VAL A 8 -10.15 -6.08 -2.17
CA VAL A 8 -9.36 -5.89 -3.40
C VAL A 8 -8.21 -6.90 -3.39
N PRO A 9 -8.19 -7.90 -4.29
CA PRO A 9 -7.16 -8.94 -4.30
C PRO A 9 -5.74 -8.37 -4.48
N GLY A 10 -4.82 -8.85 -3.63
CA GLY A 10 -3.43 -8.36 -3.58
C GLY A 10 -3.22 -7.14 -2.69
N ALA A 11 -4.26 -6.69 -1.99
CA ALA A 11 -4.17 -5.68 -0.95
C ALA A 11 -4.35 -6.30 0.43
N PHE A 12 -3.53 -5.90 1.41
CA PHE A 12 -3.56 -6.49 2.75
C PHE A 12 -3.51 -5.43 3.85
N GLU A 13 -4.35 -5.60 4.86
CA GLU A 13 -4.25 -4.90 6.13
C GLU A 13 -3.29 -5.66 7.05
N VAL A 14 -2.37 -4.94 7.66
CA VAL A 14 -1.40 -5.48 8.61
C VAL A 14 -1.62 -4.82 9.97
N THR A 15 -1.99 -5.60 10.99
CA THR A 15 -2.13 -5.12 12.37
C THR A 15 -0.96 -5.66 13.20
N PRO A 16 -0.03 -4.80 13.64
CA PRO A 16 1.13 -5.21 14.42
C PRO A 16 0.70 -5.60 15.83
N ARG A 17 1.44 -6.53 16.41
CA ARG A 17 1.36 -6.74 17.86
C ARG A 17 2.06 -5.60 18.58
N GLN A 18 1.40 -5.02 19.59
CA GLN A 18 1.94 -3.97 20.43
C GLN A 18 2.35 -4.53 21.79
N PHE A 19 3.46 -4.03 22.34
CA PHE A 19 4.05 -4.45 23.60
C PHE A 19 4.19 -3.22 24.51
N PRO A 20 3.13 -2.88 25.28
CA PRO A 20 3.16 -1.75 26.21
C PRO A 20 3.94 -2.09 27.47
N ASP A 21 4.71 -1.11 28.01
CA ASP A 21 5.35 -1.15 29.33
C ASP A 21 5.38 0.28 29.92
N ASP A 22 6.03 0.45 31.11
CA ASP A 22 6.12 1.76 31.81
C ASP A 22 6.88 2.84 31.01
N ARG A 23 7.60 2.48 29.94
CA ARG A 23 8.34 3.40 29.07
C ARG A 23 7.52 3.83 27.85
N GLY A 24 6.42 3.11 27.52
CA GLY A 24 5.59 3.34 26.34
C GLY A 24 5.22 2.05 25.63
N THR A 25 5.22 2.06 24.30
CA THR A 25 4.81 0.90 23.50
C THR A 25 5.84 0.60 22.42
N PHE A 26 6.30 -0.63 22.38
CA PHE A 26 7.12 -1.17 21.29
C PHE A 26 6.24 -1.96 20.33
N TRP A 27 6.53 -1.90 19.02
CA TRP A 27 5.91 -2.75 18.01
C TRP A 27 6.86 -2.92 16.81
N GLU A 28 6.68 -4.05 16.08
CA GLU A 28 7.32 -4.27 14.79
C GLU A 28 6.39 -3.75 13.70
N TRP A 29 6.70 -2.59 13.10
CA TRP A 29 5.83 -1.98 12.10
C TRP A 29 5.96 -2.61 10.70
N TYR A 30 7.08 -3.29 10.41
CA TYR A 30 7.32 -4.10 9.22
C TYR A 30 8.05 -5.38 9.61
N ARG A 31 7.56 -6.49 9.09
CA ARG A 31 8.18 -7.80 9.32
C ARG A 31 8.21 -8.58 8.03
N PHE A 32 9.43 -8.79 7.51
CA PHE A 32 9.74 -9.38 6.22
C PHE A 32 9.12 -10.76 6.00
N ASP A 33 9.35 -11.70 6.92
CA ASP A 33 8.90 -13.09 6.83
C ASP A 33 7.37 -13.22 6.89
N ALA A 34 6.72 -12.49 7.78
CA ALA A 34 5.27 -12.51 7.92
C ALA A 34 4.56 -11.91 6.68
N LEU A 35 5.11 -10.81 6.13
CA LEU A 35 4.55 -10.23 4.92
C LEU A 35 4.74 -11.17 3.72
N ALA A 36 5.95 -11.75 3.56
CA ALA A 36 6.24 -12.68 2.47
C ALA A 36 5.37 -13.95 2.52
N GLU A 37 5.05 -14.44 3.72
CA GLU A 37 4.13 -15.58 3.90
C GLU A 37 2.71 -15.23 3.45
N ALA A 38 2.21 -14.04 3.81
CA ALA A 38 0.85 -13.61 3.50
C ALA A 38 0.65 -13.23 2.03
N VAL A 39 1.62 -12.54 1.43
CA VAL A 39 1.56 -12.02 0.06
C VAL A 39 2.00 -13.07 -0.97
N GLY A 40 2.91 -14.00 -0.58
CA GLY A 40 3.53 -15.02 -1.44
C GLY A 40 4.98 -14.70 -1.79
N HIS A 41 5.41 -13.45 -1.65
CA HIS A 41 6.77 -12.96 -1.89
C HIS A 41 7.09 -11.77 -0.97
N PRO A 42 8.37 -11.46 -0.68
CA PRO A 42 8.74 -10.29 0.10
C PRO A 42 8.56 -8.98 -0.70
N LEU A 43 8.43 -7.87 0.02
CA LEU A 43 8.63 -6.56 -0.57
C LEU A 43 10.12 -6.37 -0.87
N ASP A 44 10.49 -6.28 -2.16
CA ASP A 44 11.85 -5.95 -2.60
C ASP A 44 12.10 -4.44 -2.38
N LEU A 45 12.48 -4.08 -1.15
CA LEU A 45 12.59 -2.68 -0.72
C LEU A 45 13.67 -1.93 -1.49
N LYS A 46 13.28 -0.88 -2.21
CA LYS A 46 14.21 0.01 -2.94
C LYS A 46 14.18 1.46 -2.48
N GLN A 47 13.04 1.94 -1.97
CA GLN A 47 12.93 3.33 -1.52
C GLN A 47 11.99 3.44 -0.33
N GLY A 48 12.30 4.34 0.61
CA GLY A 48 11.41 4.75 1.69
C GLY A 48 11.02 6.21 1.54
N ASN A 49 9.74 6.52 1.72
CA ASN A 49 9.20 7.86 1.56
C ASN A 49 8.44 8.30 2.84
N GLY A 50 8.33 9.59 3.01
CA GLY A 50 7.52 10.20 4.06
C GLY A 50 6.84 11.47 3.60
N SER A 51 5.65 11.76 4.12
CA SER A 51 4.96 13.02 3.90
C SER A 51 4.35 13.53 5.19
N VAL A 52 4.37 14.83 5.38
CA VAL A 52 3.61 15.54 6.43
C VAL A 52 2.47 16.27 5.73
N SER A 53 1.25 16.13 6.24
CA SER A 53 0.06 16.70 5.61
C SER A 53 -0.90 17.27 6.63
N ARG A 54 -1.53 18.40 6.28
CA ARG A 54 -2.64 18.98 7.05
C ARG A 54 -3.89 18.13 6.88
N LYS A 55 -4.82 18.26 7.82
CA LYS A 55 -6.16 17.68 7.70
C LYS A 55 -6.81 18.06 6.35
N GLY A 56 -7.49 17.10 5.73
CA GLY A 56 -8.17 17.26 4.45
C GLY A 56 -7.30 17.04 3.22
N VAL A 57 -5.97 16.95 3.35
CA VAL A 57 -5.09 16.65 2.21
C VAL A 57 -5.42 15.27 1.65
N VAL A 58 -5.65 15.23 0.33
CA VAL A 58 -5.82 14.00 -0.46
C VAL A 58 -4.58 13.81 -1.31
N ARG A 59 -4.02 12.59 -1.32
CA ARG A 59 -2.91 12.21 -2.20
C ARG A 59 -3.28 10.92 -2.93
N GLY A 60 -3.38 11.00 -4.25
CA GLY A 60 -3.79 9.86 -5.09
C GLY A 60 -4.92 10.25 -6.03
N ILE A 61 -5.45 9.33 -6.76
CA ILE A 61 -5.11 7.90 -6.86
C ILE A 61 -3.82 7.77 -7.69
N HIS A 62 -2.77 7.18 -7.13
CA HIS A 62 -1.50 7.00 -7.82
C HIS A 62 -1.23 5.51 -8.07
N PHE A 63 -0.68 5.20 -9.23
CA PHE A 63 -0.32 3.84 -9.63
C PHE A 63 0.91 3.84 -10.55
N ALA A 64 1.49 2.66 -10.77
CA ALA A 64 2.60 2.48 -11.69
C ALA A 64 2.27 1.49 -12.81
N ASP A 65 2.98 1.59 -13.92
CA ASP A 65 2.95 0.58 -14.98
C ASP A 65 3.33 -0.81 -14.45
N VAL A 66 2.84 -1.86 -15.08
CA VAL A 66 3.24 -3.23 -14.78
C VAL A 66 3.69 -3.91 -16.08
N PRO A 67 4.99 -4.24 -16.22
CA PRO A 67 6.15 -3.83 -15.42
C PRO A 67 6.50 -2.34 -15.56
N PRO A 68 7.33 -1.72 -14.68
CA PRO A 68 8.14 -2.34 -13.60
C PRO A 68 7.37 -2.58 -12.30
N SER A 69 6.17 -2.03 -12.12
CA SER A 69 5.35 -2.05 -10.92
C SER A 69 5.99 -1.30 -9.73
N GLN A 70 5.18 -1.00 -8.72
CA GLN A 70 5.63 -0.43 -7.46
C GLN A 70 4.64 -0.84 -6.35
N ALA A 71 4.91 -1.95 -5.68
CA ALA A 71 4.19 -2.30 -4.47
C ALA A 71 4.56 -1.34 -3.34
N LYS A 72 3.61 -1.08 -2.44
CA LYS A 72 3.80 -0.14 -1.32
C LYS A 72 3.41 -0.80 0.01
N TYR A 73 4.17 -0.49 1.05
CA TYR A 73 3.82 -0.81 2.43
C TYR A 73 3.69 0.50 3.20
N VAL A 74 2.48 0.87 3.54
CA VAL A 74 2.11 2.22 4.01
C VAL A 74 1.68 2.17 5.46
N THR A 75 2.17 3.09 6.28
CA THR A 75 1.77 3.25 7.69
C THR A 75 1.76 4.72 8.10
N VAL A 76 1.15 5.01 9.25
CA VAL A 76 1.15 6.34 9.88
C VAL A 76 2.01 6.33 11.13
N THR A 77 2.93 7.27 11.22
CA THR A 77 3.80 7.46 12.40
C THR A 77 3.35 8.60 13.30
N HIS A 78 2.49 9.50 12.79
CA HIS A 78 1.82 10.56 13.55
C HIS A 78 0.47 10.88 12.92
N GLY A 79 -0.57 11.19 13.73
CA GLY A 79 -1.90 11.54 13.26
C GLY A 79 -2.70 10.34 12.75
N ALA A 80 -3.60 10.60 11.79
CA ALA A 80 -4.48 9.60 11.21
C ALA A 80 -4.83 9.90 9.74
N VAL A 81 -4.96 8.85 8.93
CA VAL A 81 -5.46 8.93 7.55
C VAL A 81 -6.46 7.80 7.27
N LEU A 82 -7.40 8.04 6.37
CA LEU A 82 -8.15 6.97 5.72
C LEU A 82 -7.42 6.63 4.42
N ASP A 83 -6.91 5.41 4.34
CA ASP A 83 -6.13 4.89 3.23
C ASP A 83 -7.03 4.03 2.34
N PHE A 84 -6.97 4.23 1.02
CA PHE A 84 -7.79 3.54 0.03
C PHE A 84 -6.91 2.76 -0.93
N VAL A 85 -7.31 1.54 -1.21
CA VAL A 85 -6.74 0.71 -2.28
C VAL A 85 -7.81 0.45 -3.33
N ILE A 86 -7.50 0.72 -4.60
CA ILE A 86 -8.44 0.68 -5.70
C ILE A 86 -7.98 -0.34 -6.75
N ASP A 87 -8.84 -1.22 -7.19
CA ASP A 87 -8.53 -2.12 -8.30
C ASP A 87 -8.74 -1.42 -9.63
N ILE A 88 -7.64 -1.04 -10.25
CA ILE A 88 -7.61 -0.36 -11.55
C ILE A 88 -7.14 -1.29 -12.68
N ARG A 89 -6.95 -2.59 -12.40
CA ARG A 89 -6.43 -3.58 -13.35
C ARG A 89 -7.54 -4.00 -14.32
N VAL A 90 -7.39 -3.64 -15.58
CA VAL A 90 -8.35 -3.98 -16.64
C VAL A 90 -8.50 -5.50 -16.78
N GLY A 91 -9.74 -5.99 -16.70
CA GLY A 91 -10.06 -7.42 -16.73
C GLY A 91 -10.12 -8.09 -15.35
N SER A 92 -9.84 -7.37 -14.28
CA SER A 92 -10.03 -7.87 -12.92
C SER A 92 -11.51 -8.07 -12.59
N PRO A 93 -11.87 -9.10 -11.81
CA PRO A 93 -13.24 -9.29 -11.33
C PRO A 93 -13.70 -8.18 -10.37
N THR A 94 -12.76 -7.45 -9.78
CA THR A 94 -13.02 -6.33 -8.86
C THR A 94 -12.65 -4.98 -9.48
N PHE A 95 -12.50 -4.88 -10.80
CA PHE A 95 -12.18 -3.64 -11.51
C PHE A 95 -13.11 -2.48 -11.10
N GLY A 96 -12.54 -1.36 -10.67
CA GLY A 96 -13.26 -0.19 -10.17
C GLY A 96 -13.73 -0.28 -8.72
N GLN A 97 -13.59 -1.43 -8.06
CA GLN A 97 -13.89 -1.58 -6.64
C GLN A 97 -12.72 -1.09 -5.79
N TRP A 98 -13.01 -0.75 -4.54
CA TRP A 98 -12.03 -0.29 -3.57
C TRP A 98 -12.32 -0.80 -2.16
N ASP A 99 -11.30 -0.78 -1.32
CA ASP A 99 -11.40 -0.99 0.12
C ASP A 99 -10.62 0.11 0.84
N SER A 100 -10.84 0.27 2.14
CA SER A 100 -10.17 1.30 2.92
C SER A 100 -9.78 0.82 4.31
N VAL A 101 -8.69 1.38 4.83
CA VAL A 101 -8.19 1.10 6.18
C VAL A 101 -7.90 2.42 6.89
N LEU A 102 -8.40 2.55 8.11
CA LEU A 102 -8.00 3.65 9.00
C LEU A 102 -6.60 3.35 9.55
N LEU A 103 -5.64 4.19 9.16
CA LEU A 103 -4.28 4.17 9.69
C LEU A 103 -4.12 5.27 10.73
N ASN A 104 -3.69 4.92 11.93
CA ASN A 104 -3.53 5.85 13.06
C ASN A 104 -2.45 5.37 14.03
N THR A 105 -2.14 6.20 15.02
CA THR A 105 -1.14 5.90 16.04
C THR A 105 -1.66 5.04 17.21
N VAL A 106 -2.92 4.66 17.21
CA VAL A 106 -3.53 3.78 18.22
C VAL A 106 -3.39 2.33 17.81
N ASP A 107 -3.98 1.97 16.65
CA ASP A 107 -3.94 0.60 16.12
C ASP A 107 -2.61 0.30 15.44
N ARG A 108 -1.92 1.33 14.93
CA ARG A 108 -0.61 1.26 14.25
C ARG A 108 -0.61 0.34 13.05
N ARG A 109 -1.76 0.23 12.38
CA ARG A 109 -1.92 -0.59 11.18
C ARG A 109 -1.04 -0.11 10.04
N ALA A 110 -0.80 -1.02 9.10
CA ALA A 110 -0.24 -0.71 7.80
C ALA A 110 -1.11 -1.35 6.70
N VAL A 111 -0.95 -0.84 5.48
CA VAL A 111 -1.56 -1.42 4.28
C VAL A 111 -0.44 -1.84 3.32
N TYR A 112 -0.50 -3.06 2.83
CA TYR A 112 0.24 -3.48 1.65
C TYR A 112 -0.63 -3.28 0.42
N VAL A 113 -0.14 -2.50 -0.52
CA VAL A 113 -0.74 -2.24 -1.83
C VAL A 113 0.08 -3.01 -2.86
N GLY A 114 -0.49 -4.06 -3.41
CA GLY A 114 0.19 -4.92 -4.38
C GLY A 114 0.30 -4.32 -5.76
N GLU A 115 0.90 -5.07 -6.64
CA GLU A 115 1.25 -4.70 -8.00
C GLU A 115 0.02 -4.36 -8.85
N GLY A 116 0.08 -3.22 -9.53
CA GLY A 116 -0.97 -2.75 -10.44
C GLY A 116 -2.20 -2.16 -9.76
N LEU A 117 -2.21 -2.03 -8.44
CA LEU A 117 -3.28 -1.36 -7.70
C LEU A 117 -3.11 0.16 -7.66
N GLY A 118 -4.22 0.87 -7.57
CA GLY A 118 -4.26 2.30 -7.28
C GLY A 118 -4.25 2.55 -5.78
N HIS A 119 -3.59 3.63 -5.35
CA HIS A 119 -3.46 4.02 -3.95
C HIS A 119 -3.81 5.48 -3.74
N CYS A 120 -4.60 5.75 -2.70
CA CYS A 120 -5.01 7.09 -2.30
C CYS A 120 -5.15 7.16 -0.77
N PHE A 121 -4.91 8.32 -0.16
CA PHE A 121 -5.28 8.54 1.22
C PHE A 121 -5.83 9.94 1.48
N VAL A 122 -6.65 10.06 2.51
CA VAL A 122 -7.19 11.34 3.01
C VAL A 122 -6.74 11.55 4.45
N THR A 123 -6.12 12.69 4.72
CA THR A 123 -5.61 13.04 6.04
C THR A 123 -6.73 13.52 6.96
N LEU A 124 -6.84 12.92 8.16
CA LEU A 124 -7.92 13.18 9.12
C LEU A 124 -7.52 14.15 10.23
N GLU A 125 -6.24 14.30 10.50
CA GLU A 125 -5.67 15.16 11.53
C GLU A 125 -4.54 16.02 10.94
N ASP A 126 -4.32 17.21 11.53
CA ASP A 126 -3.19 18.05 11.14
C ASP A 126 -1.85 17.37 11.46
N ASP A 127 -0.83 17.73 10.70
CA ASP A 127 0.53 17.23 10.84
C ASP A 127 0.67 15.69 10.76
N SER A 128 -0.32 15.02 10.14
CA SER A 128 -0.25 13.56 9.95
C SER A 128 0.94 13.18 9.10
N VAL A 129 1.71 12.19 9.60
CA VAL A 129 2.93 11.69 8.94
C VAL A 129 2.65 10.30 8.39
N VAL A 130 2.59 10.21 7.06
CA VAL A 130 2.52 8.93 6.34
C VAL A 130 3.92 8.53 5.93
N SER A 131 4.33 7.32 6.30
CA SER A 131 5.62 6.72 5.93
C SER A 131 5.37 5.45 5.14
N TYR A 132 6.10 5.25 4.03
CA TYR A 132 5.90 4.06 3.21
C TYR A 132 7.17 3.56 2.55
N LEU A 133 7.24 2.24 2.44
CA LEU A 133 8.29 1.49 1.76
C LEU A 133 7.78 1.08 0.38
N VAL A 134 8.63 1.14 -0.64
CA VAL A 134 8.24 0.79 -2.02
C VAL A 134 9.25 -0.15 -2.67
N SER A 135 8.72 -1.01 -3.58
CA SER A 135 9.50 -2.03 -4.29
C SER A 135 10.22 -1.49 -5.53
N GLU A 136 9.95 -0.24 -5.94
CA GLU A 136 10.66 0.41 -7.05
C GLU A 136 10.90 1.88 -6.73
N VAL A 137 12.00 2.44 -7.25
CA VAL A 137 12.30 3.86 -7.11
C VAL A 137 11.33 4.71 -7.92
N PHE A 138 11.12 5.96 -7.49
CA PHE A 138 10.25 6.90 -8.20
C PHE A 138 10.68 7.08 -9.65
N SER A 139 9.72 6.90 -10.57
CA SER A 139 9.93 7.12 -12.01
C SER A 139 8.77 7.91 -12.60
N PRO A 140 8.98 9.19 -12.95
CA PRO A 140 7.91 10.05 -13.48
C PRO A 140 7.35 9.59 -14.82
N THR A 141 8.04 8.69 -15.53
CA THR A 141 7.61 8.13 -16.80
C THR A 141 6.75 6.87 -16.65
N HIS A 142 6.78 6.23 -15.48
CA HIS A 142 6.03 5.00 -15.19
C HIS A 142 4.96 5.19 -14.11
N GLU A 143 4.88 6.38 -13.50
CA GLU A 143 3.88 6.67 -12.48
C GLU A 143 2.78 7.58 -13.03
N HIS A 144 1.54 7.17 -12.81
CA HIS A 144 0.33 7.78 -13.32
C HIS A 144 -0.64 8.11 -12.20
N GLY A 145 -1.69 8.85 -12.55
CA GLY A 145 -2.77 9.18 -11.62
C GLY A 145 -4.15 9.07 -12.26
N ILE A 146 -5.12 8.85 -11.40
CA ILE A 146 -6.56 8.98 -11.67
C ILE A 146 -7.10 9.98 -10.66
N THR A 147 -8.04 10.82 -11.06
CA THR A 147 -8.65 11.76 -10.10
C THR A 147 -9.37 11.01 -8.99
N PRO A 148 -9.10 11.31 -7.70
CA PRO A 148 -9.79 10.68 -6.58
C PRO A 148 -11.26 11.13 -6.48
N LEU A 149 -11.68 12.10 -7.28
CA LEU A 149 -13.06 12.59 -7.39
C LEU A 149 -13.85 11.88 -8.49
N ASP A 150 -13.33 10.79 -9.07
CA ASP A 150 -14.04 10.00 -10.08
C ASP A 150 -15.33 9.41 -9.52
N GLU A 151 -16.48 9.84 -10.05
CA GLU A 151 -17.79 9.38 -9.63
C GLU A 151 -18.03 7.88 -9.92
N THR A 152 -17.32 7.31 -10.89
CA THR A 152 -17.48 5.88 -11.23
C THR A 152 -16.76 4.98 -10.27
N ILE A 153 -15.65 5.44 -9.67
CA ILE A 153 -14.98 4.78 -8.53
C ILE A 153 -15.80 5.04 -7.25
N GLY A 154 -16.26 6.28 -7.06
CA GLY A 154 -17.15 6.65 -5.97
C GLY A 154 -16.52 6.46 -4.59
N LEU A 155 -15.27 6.91 -4.38
CA LEU A 155 -14.63 6.85 -3.06
C LEU A 155 -15.50 7.57 -2.02
N THR A 156 -15.80 6.90 -0.92
CA THR A 156 -16.51 7.52 0.20
C THR A 156 -15.54 8.35 1.02
N MET A 157 -15.46 9.65 0.69
CA MET A 157 -14.56 10.57 1.37
C MET A 157 -14.97 10.77 2.84
N PRO A 158 -14.01 10.75 3.79
CA PRO A 158 -14.30 10.90 5.22
C PRO A 158 -14.62 12.33 5.64
N LEU A 159 -14.44 13.30 4.74
CA LEU A 159 -14.68 14.73 4.95
C LEU A 159 -15.53 15.29 3.79
N PRO A 160 -16.29 16.38 4.02
CA PRO A 160 -16.97 17.12 2.95
C PRO A 160 -15.99 17.56 1.85
N LEU A 161 -16.47 17.61 0.60
CA LEU A 161 -15.63 17.92 -0.57
C LEU A 161 -14.97 19.32 -0.48
N ASP A 162 -15.63 20.28 0.14
CA ASP A 162 -15.13 21.64 0.36
C ASP A 162 -14.00 21.72 1.42
N GLN A 163 -13.77 20.66 2.17
CA GLN A 163 -12.66 20.52 3.11
C GLN A 163 -11.49 19.70 2.55
N LEU A 164 -11.62 19.15 1.36
CA LEU A 164 -10.55 18.37 0.74
C LEU A 164 -9.54 19.28 0.05
N LEU A 165 -8.26 18.95 0.21
CA LEU A 165 -7.12 19.66 -0.33
C LEU A 165 -6.36 18.75 -1.31
N LEU A 166 -6.61 18.93 -2.59
CA LEU A 166 -5.97 18.18 -3.66
C LEU A 166 -4.87 18.99 -4.33
N SER A 167 -3.88 18.31 -4.87
CA SER A 167 -2.92 18.94 -5.77
C SER A 167 -3.56 19.25 -7.13
N PRO A 168 -3.09 20.26 -7.88
CA PRO A 168 -3.55 20.49 -9.26
C PRO A 168 -3.40 19.22 -10.12
N LYS A 169 -2.31 18.49 -9.96
CA LYS A 169 -2.05 17.23 -10.68
C LYS A 169 -3.15 16.18 -10.42
N ASP A 170 -3.62 16.04 -9.18
CA ASP A 170 -4.63 15.05 -8.82
C ASP A 170 -6.04 15.49 -9.25
N VAL A 171 -6.31 16.79 -9.27
CA VAL A 171 -7.58 17.34 -9.78
C VAL A 171 -7.68 17.17 -11.30
N GLU A 172 -6.60 17.43 -12.03
CA GLU A 172 -6.53 17.38 -13.50
C GLU A 172 -6.27 15.96 -14.04
N ALA A 173 -6.04 15.00 -13.17
CA ALA A 173 -5.82 13.61 -13.56
C ALA A 173 -7.08 13.05 -14.27
N PRO A 174 -6.90 12.12 -15.23
CA PRO A 174 -8.03 11.51 -15.93
C PRO A 174 -8.94 10.72 -14.97
N THR A 175 -10.17 10.51 -15.36
CA THR A 175 -11.07 9.53 -14.77
C THR A 175 -10.59 8.11 -15.07
N LEU A 176 -11.07 7.11 -14.31
CA LEU A 176 -10.79 5.69 -14.57
C LEU A 176 -11.12 5.29 -16.01
N ARG A 177 -12.24 5.78 -16.53
CA ARG A 177 -12.69 5.51 -17.91
C ARG A 177 -11.77 6.15 -18.95
N GLU A 178 -11.34 7.37 -18.73
CA GLU A 178 -10.42 8.07 -19.64
C GLU A 178 -9.04 7.40 -19.61
N ALA A 179 -8.52 7.06 -18.43
CA ALA A 179 -7.27 6.32 -18.28
C ALA A 179 -7.33 4.94 -18.96
N GLN A 180 -8.46 4.23 -18.84
CA GLN A 180 -8.68 2.96 -19.55
C GLN A 180 -8.70 3.17 -21.08
N ALA A 181 -9.42 4.15 -21.57
CA ALA A 181 -9.52 4.46 -23.01
C ALA A 181 -8.15 4.87 -23.60
N ALA A 182 -7.31 5.55 -22.80
CA ALA A 182 -5.97 5.94 -23.18
C ALA A 182 -4.94 4.78 -23.07
N GLY A 183 -5.33 3.62 -22.57
CA GLY A 183 -4.44 2.47 -22.40
C GLY A 183 -3.38 2.65 -21.28
N LEU A 184 -3.65 3.53 -20.30
CA LEU A 184 -2.73 3.82 -19.19
C LEU A 184 -2.81 2.80 -18.06
N LEU A 185 -3.93 2.04 -17.97
CA LEU A 185 -4.16 1.15 -16.85
C LEU A 185 -3.46 -0.19 -17.02
N PRO A 186 -2.89 -0.77 -15.95
CA PRO A 186 -2.34 -2.12 -15.99
C PRO A 186 -3.45 -3.14 -16.27
N SER A 187 -3.11 -4.25 -16.93
CA SER A 187 -4.04 -5.37 -17.08
C SER A 187 -3.95 -6.33 -15.90
N TRP A 188 -5.07 -7.00 -15.62
CA TRP A 188 -5.13 -8.07 -14.62
C TRP A 188 -4.14 -9.20 -14.92
N ASP A 189 -4.04 -9.59 -16.19
CA ASP A 189 -3.15 -10.67 -16.60
C ASP A 189 -1.68 -10.28 -16.44
N ALA A 190 -1.29 -9.04 -16.79
CA ALA A 190 0.07 -8.56 -16.60
C ALA A 190 0.44 -8.50 -15.10
N ALA A 191 -0.46 -7.98 -14.25
CA ALA A 191 -0.23 -7.93 -12.81
C ALA A 191 -0.08 -9.34 -12.20
N ARG A 192 -0.94 -10.28 -12.58
CA ARG A 192 -0.85 -11.68 -12.12
C ARG A 192 0.41 -12.38 -12.60
N ALA A 193 0.81 -12.18 -13.85
CA ALA A 193 2.03 -12.75 -14.38
C ALA A 193 3.27 -12.20 -13.66
N PHE A 194 3.29 -10.89 -13.38
CA PHE A 194 4.36 -10.23 -12.64
C PHE A 194 4.47 -10.77 -11.22
N THR A 195 3.37 -10.78 -10.46
CA THR A 195 3.31 -11.32 -9.08
C THR A 195 3.67 -12.81 -9.06
N GLY A 196 3.17 -13.61 -10.02
CA GLY A 196 3.52 -15.04 -10.13
C GLY A 196 5.02 -15.27 -10.39
N GLY A 197 5.69 -14.36 -11.10
CA GLY A 197 7.14 -14.33 -11.23
C GLY A 197 7.86 -14.12 -9.91
N LEU A 198 7.44 -13.11 -9.14
CA LEU A 198 7.98 -12.81 -7.81
C LEU A 198 7.82 -13.98 -6.82
N ASP A 199 6.65 -14.62 -6.80
CA ASP A 199 6.38 -15.81 -5.99
C ASP A 199 7.31 -16.98 -6.37
N SER A 200 7.48 -17.21 -7.66
CA SER A 200 8.35 -18.28 -8.18
C SER A 200 9.80 -18.06 -7.80
N ASP A 201 10.31 -16.84 -7.97
CA ASP A 201 11.68 -16.46 -7.64
C ASP A 201 11.95 -16.58 -6.14
N TRP A 202 11.00 -16.11 -5.32
CA TRP A 202 11.10 -16.25 -3.87
C TRP A 202 11.14 -17.72 -3.42
N ARG A 203 10.23 -18.53 -3.91
CA ARG A 203 10.18 -19.97 -3.53
C ARG A 203 11.41 -20.73 -4.00
N SER A 204 11.94 -20.41 -5.17
CA SER A 204 13.17 -21.03 -5.68
C SER A 204 14.40 -20.58 -4.88
N GLY A 205 14.51 -19.30 -4.54
CA GLY A 205 15.59 -18.75 -3.71
C GLY A 205 15.55 -19.26 -2.27
N SER A 206 14.38 -19.40 -1.65
CA SER A 206 14.23 -19.94 -0.31
C SER A 206 14.60 -21.43 -0.21
N ARG A 207 14.41 -22.19 -1.27
CA ARG A 207 14.89 -23.60 -1.35
C ARG A 207 16.41 -23.69 -1.40
N GLN A 208 17.10 -22.72 -1.98
CA GLN A 208 18.57 -22.69 -2.01
C GLN A 208 19.19 -22.21 -0.71
N SER A 209 18.52 -21.33 0.05
CA SER A 209 19.01 -20.84 1.36
C SER A 209 18.66 -21.75 2.53
N GLY A 210 17.81 -22.76 2.35
CA GLY A 210 17.38 -23.70 3.38
C GLY A 210 18.47 -24.69 3.86
N SER A 211 19.65 -24.70 3.26
CA SER A 211 20.77 -25.56 3.67
C SER A 211 21.75 -24.90 4.64
N GLY A 212 21.37 -23.85 5.35
CA GLY A 212 22.29 -23.19 6.28
C GLY A 212 21.78 -22.02 7.08
N ARG A 213 20.64 -22.14 7.77
CA ARG A 213 20.31 -21.18 8.83
C ARG A 213 20.62 -21.80 10.19
N PRO A 214 21.62 -21.27 10.96
CA PRO A 214 21.66 -21.52 12.39
C PRO A 214 20.43 -20.87 13.02
N GLY A 215 19.70 -21.63 13.83
CA GLY A 215 18.53 -21.13 14.55
C GLY A 215 18.89 -19.87 15.34
N LEU A 216 18.27 -18.76 15.00
CA LEU A 216 18.24 -17.58 15.86
C LEU A 216 17.34 -17.94 17.05
N SER A 217 17.98 -18.28 18.17
CA SER A 217 17.35 -18.34 19.47
C SER A 217 16.71 -16.98 19.76
N GLN A 218 15.43 -16.99 20.12
CA GLN A 218 14.73 -15.80 20.59
C GLN A 218 15.51 -15.20 21.78
N PRO A 219 15.73 -13.89 21.85
CA PRO A 219 16.22 -13.29 23.05
C PRO A 219 15.13 -13.43 24.13
N GLU A 220 15.48 -14.12 25.21
CA GLU A 220 14.67 -14.13 26.42
C GLU A 220 14.42 -12.69 26.88
N ALA A 221 13.16 -12.36 27.18
CA ALA A 221 12.78 -11.14 27.84
C ALA A 221 13.45 -11.09 29.22
N GLY A 222 14.60 -10.48 29.28
CA GLY A 222 15.41 -10.29 30.49
C GLY A 222 15.23 -8.87 31.01
N ARG A 223 14.41 -8.75 32.09
CA ARG A 223 14.37 -7.81 33.22
C ARG A 223 14.50 -6.31 32.90
#